data_3fbc45ac3d1076f04e4e06acc47046a3
#
_entry.id   3fbc45ac3d1076f04e4e06acc47046a3
#
_cell.length_a   1.000
_cell.length_b   1.000
_cell.length_c   1.000
_cell.angle_alpha   90.00
_cell.angle_beta   90.00
_cell.angle_gamma   90.00
#
_symmetry.space_group_name_H-M   'P 1'
#
loop_
_entity.id
_entity.type
_entity.pdbx_description
1 polymer ?
#
loop_
_entity_poly.entity_id
_entity_poly.type
_entity_poly.pdbx_seq_one_letter_code
_entity_poly.pdbx_strand_id
1 'polypeptide(L)'
;MNIENVNRARMTERYCALSIGVIYLLLGLAGFIPALVSLPGTSAPYIPADVAPNAYAAGFGLIFGVIPTNFLHNLVRCAVGFWGIASYNNANSARIFNRVFAVVYAVLAIMGFLPFAKSFFGLMPIFGNNVWLNALAAIAAGYYGIVMPAKIMGVNVSQNV
;
A
#
# COMPACT_ATOMS: atom_id res chain seq x y z
N MET A 1 -21.74 -20.08 -15.64
CA MET A 1 -20.32 -19.71 -15.41
C MET A 1 -19.58 -20.95 -14.96
N ASN A 2 -18.43 -21.25 -15.57
CA ASN A 2 -17.65 -22.42 -15.23
C ASN A 2 -17.07 -22.25 -13.81
N ILE A 3 -17.21 -23.25 -12.94
CA ILE A 3 -16.63 -23.31 -11.57
C ILE A 3 -15.14 -22.96 -11.58
N GLU A 4 -14.46 -23.35 -12.65
CA GLU A 4 -13.04 -23.05 -12.86
C GLU A 4 -12.75 -21.54 -12.88
N ASN A 5 -13.58 -20.73 -13.54
CA ASN A 5 -13.40 -19.27 -13.60
C ASN A 5 -13.60 -18.61 -12.23
N VAL A 6 -14.53 -19.12 -11.42
CA VAL A 6 -14.71 -18.63 -10.03
C VAL A 6 -13.48 -18.94 -9.18
N ASN A 7 -12.96 -20.15 -9.31
CA ASN A 7 -11.78 -20.57 -8.54
C ASN A 7 -10.53 -19.78 -8.94
N ARG A 8 -10.32 -19.55 -10.24
CA ARG A 8 -9.22 -18.71 -10.74
C ARG A 8 -9.31 -17.29 -10.17
N ALA A 9 -10.50 -16.68 -10.19
CA ALA A 9 -10.67 -15.34 -9.66
C ALA A 9 -10.40 -15.26 -8.15
N ARG A 10 -10.85 -16.23 -7.37
CA ARG A 10 -10.55 -16.33 -5.94
C ARG A 10 -9.06 -16.50 -5.67
N MET A 11 -8.36 -17.23 -6.52
CA MET A 11 -6.90 -17.37 -6.41
C MET A 11 -6.18 -16.08 -6.72
N THR A 12 -6.58 -15.33 -7.75
CA THR A 12 -5.95 -14.04 -8.08
C THR A 12 -6.17 -12.98 -7.01
N GLU A 13 -7.34 -12.93 -6.35
CA GLU A 13 -7.57 -12.08 -5.17
C GLU A 13 -6.56 -12.37 -4.06
N ARG A 14 -6.30 -13.66 -3.79
CA ARG A 14 -5.34 -14.10 -2.76
C ARG A 14 -3.90 -13.74 -3.14
N TYR A 15 -3.51 -13.97 -4.39
CA TYR A 15 -2.17 -13.60 -4.85
C TYR A 15 -1.95 -12.08 -4.84
N CYS A 16 -2.96 -11.28 -5.14
CA CYS A 16 -2.87 -9.83 -5.03
C CYS A 16 -2.58 -9.40 -3.59
N ALA A 17 -3.35 -9.92 -2.61
CA ALA A 17 -3.14 -9.65 -1.19
C ALA A 17 -1.74 -10.09 -0.73
N LEU A 18 -1.29 -11.28 -1.14
CA LEU A 18 0.04 -11.80 -0.83
C LEU A 18 1.15 -10.90 -1.40
N SER A 19 1.05 -10.53 -2.68
CA SER A 19 2.07 -9.72 -3.36
C SER A 19 2.20 -8.34 -2.71
N ILE A 20 1.08 -7.67 -2.46
CA ILE A 20 1.07 -6.38 -1.75
C ILE A 20 1.66 -6.58 -0.34
N GLY A 21 1.22 -7.62 0.38
CA GLY A 21 1.70 -7.93 1.72
C GLY A 21 3.21 -8.13 1.77
N VAL A 22 3.77 -8.91 0.86
CA VAL A 22 5.22 -9.17 0.78
C VAL A 22 5.98 -7.89 0.46
N ILE A 23 5.54 -7.11 -0.54
CA ILE A 23 6.20 -5.85 -0.91
C ILE A 23 6.23 -4.88 0.27
N TYR A 24 5.08 -4.66 0.94
CA TYR A 24 5.00 -3.72 2.07
C TYR A 24 5.78 -4.22 3.29
N LEU A 25 5.79 -5.51 3.56
CA LEU A 25 6.62 -6.08 4.62
C LEU A 25 8.12 -5.87 4.35
N LEU A 26 8.57 -6.17 3.14
CA LEU A 26 9.97 -5.99 2.76
C LEU A 26 10.38 -4.51 2.83
N LEU A 27 9.54 -3.58 2.35
CA LEU A 27 9.80 -2.15 2.48
C LEU A 27 9.82 -1.69 3.94
N GLY A 28 8.90 -2.19 4.77
CA GLY A 28 8.89 -1.89 6.20
C GLY A 28 10.16 -2.36 6.90
N LEU A 29 10.57 -3.61 6.63
CA LEU A 29 11.81 -4.17 7.19
C LEU A 29 13.06 -3.44 6.67
N ALA A 30 13.13 -3.14 5.36
CA ALA A 30 14.23 -2.39 4.77
C ALA A 30 14.40 -1.01 5.43
N GLY A 31 13.28 -0.36 5.79
CA GLY A 31 13.30 0.93 6.47
C GLY A 31 13.85 0.90 7.90
N PHE A 32 13.98 -0.28 8.52
CA PHE A 32 14.65 -0.46 9.82
C PHE A 32 16.13 -0.78 9.70
N ILE A 33 16.64 -1.02 8.49
CA ILE A 33 18.06 -1.36 8.26
C ILE A 33 18.82 -0.08 7.89
N PRO A 34 19.71 0.46 8.77
CA PRO A 34 20.41 1.72 8.51
C PRO A 34 21.17 1.74 7.18
N ALA A 35 21.78 0.61 6.79
CA ALA A 35 22.53 0.49 5.54
C ALA A 35 21.67 0.66 4.27
N LEU A 36 20.34 0.51 4.37
CA LEU A 36 19.39 0.66 3.27
C LEU A 36 18.68 2.01 3.27
N VAL A 37 18.92 2.86 4.28
CA VAL A 37 18.25 4.14 4.44
C VAL A 37 19.29 5.28 4.34
N SER A 38 19.15 6.09 3.29
CA SER A 38 19.94 7.31 3.15
C SER A 38 19.32 8.41 4.01
N LEU A 39 20.15 9.11 4.77
CA LEU A 39 19.70 10.33 5.44
C LEU A 39 19.54 11.46 4.42
N PRO A 40 18.56 12.36 4.61
CA PRO A 40 18.41 13.51 3.75
C PRO A 40 19.65 14.39 3.90
N GLY A 41 20.47 14.45 2.87
CA GLY A 41 21.55 15.42 2.77
C GLY A 41 21.03 16.76 2.26
N THR A 42 21.86 17.79 2.33
CA THR A 42 21.57 19.13 1.76
C THR A 42 21.27 19.11 0.27
N SER A 43 21.55 18.00 -0.40
CA SER A 43 21.30 17.76 -1.83
C SER A 43 20.13 16.85 -2.11
N ALA A 44 19.37 16.39 -1.13
CA ALA A 44 18.23 15.50 -1.36
C ALA A 44 17.01 16.34 -1.80
N PRO A 45 16.62 16.32 -3.08
CA PRO A 45 15.59 17.23 -3.61
C PRO A 45 14.17 16.90 -3.17
N TYR A 46 13.99 15.89 -2.31
CA TYR A 46 12.69 15.31 -2.03
C TYR A 46 12.08 15.67 -0.67
N ILE A 47 12.81 16.34 0.19
CA ILE A 47 12.24 16.80 1.45
C ILE A 47 11.79 18.23 1.26
N PRO A 48 10.47 18.44 1.17
CA PRO A 48 9.97 19.80 1.15
C PRO A 48 10.43 20.51 2.42
N ALA A 49 11.00 21.71 2.28
CA ALA A 49 11.48 22.52 3.38
C ALA A 49 10.40 22.88 4.42
N ASP A 50 9.15 22.67 4.07
CA ASP A 50 7.95 22.91 4.88
C ASP A 50 7.48 21.67 5.68
N VAL A 51 8.16 20.52 5.55
CA VAL A 51 7.93 19.39 6.46
C VAL A 51 8.65 19.68 7.78
N ALA A 52 7.92 20.26 8.70
CA ALA A 52 8.45 20.53 10.04
C ALA A 52 8.98 19.24 10.67
N PRO A 53 10.22 19.22 11.17
CA PRO A 53 10.74 18.10 11.92
C PRO A 53 9.94 17.99 13.22
N ASN A 54 9.16 16.94 13.34
CA ASN A 54 8.52 16.55 14.61
C ASN A 54 9.22 15.31 15.17
N ALA A 55 8.84 14.90 16.36
CA ALA A 55 9.46 13.76 17.04
C ALA A 55 9.38 12.46 16.21
N TYR A 56 8.37 12.31 15.36
CA TYR A 56 8.19 11.16 14.48
C TYR A 56 8.93 11.31 13.15
N ALA A 57 9.14 12.55 12.70
CA ALA A 57 9.92 12.86 11.50
C ALA A 57 11.42 12.97 11.78
N ALA A 58 11.86 13.00 13.04
CA ALA A 58 13.27 13.11 13.40
C ALA A 58 14.13 11.94 12.88
N GLY A 59 13.53 10.79 12.57
CA GLY A 59 14.19 9.64 11.93
C GLY A 59 13.89 9.52 10.42
N PHE A 60 13.52 10.61 9.77
CA PHE A 60 13.17 10.64 8.36
C PHE A 60 14.37 10.31 7.46
N GLY A 61 14.14 9.38 6.53
CA GLY A 61 15.16 8.95 5.58
C GLY A 61 14.52 8.48 4.26
N LEU A 62 15.37 7.99 3.36
CA LEU A 62 14.98 7.49 2.05
C LEU A 62 15.43 6.02 1.90
N ILE A 63 14.51 5.07 1.89
CA ILE A 63 14.81 3.67 1.58
C ILE A 63 15.36 3.62 0.16
N PHE A 64 16.53 2.99 -0.01
CA PHE A 64 17.29 2.94 -1.27
C PHE A 64 17.53 4.31 -1.92
N GLY A 65 17.53 5.38 -1.12
CA GLY A 65 17.70 6.74 -1.62
C GLY A 65 16.47 7.33 -2.34
N VAL A 66 15.34 6.62 -2.42
CA VAL A 66 14.20 7.03 -3.28
C VAL A 66 12.83 7.03 -2.60
N ILE A 67 12.60 6.22 -1.56
CA ILE A 67 11.28 6.09 -0.92
C ILE A 67 11.31 6.73 0.46
N PRO A 68 10.64 7.88 0.65
CA PRO A 68 10.57 8.54 1.94
C PRO A 68 10.00 7.63 3.03
N THR A 69 10.64 7.61 4.19
CA THR A 69 10.23 6.77 5.32
C THR A 69 10.61 7.36 6.66
N ASN A 70 9.95 6.90 7.72
CA ASN A 70 10.34 7.08 9.11
C ASN A 70 9.97 5.85 9.92
N PHE A 71 10.29 5.84 11.20
CA PHE A 71 10.02 4.71 12.09
C PHE A 71 8.56 4.26 12.08
N LEU A 72 7.62 5.22 12.23
CA LEU A 72 6.19 4.91 12.24
C LEU A 72 5.70 4.37 10.90
N HIS A 73 6.17 4.95 9.79
CA HIS A 73 5.83 4.47 8.45
C HIS A 73 6.32 3.03 8.21
N ASN A 74 7.52 2.69 8.69
CA ASN A 74 8.05 1.32 8.59
C ASN A 74 7.20 0.35 9.41
N LEU A 75 6.79 0.74 10.63
CA LEU A 75 5.93 -0.08 11.47
C LEU A 75 4.57 -0.34 10.82
N VAL A 76 3.94 0.70 10.26
CA VAL A 76 2.67 0.58 9.52
C VAL A 76 2.83 -0.33 8.30
N ARG A 77 3.92 -0.19 7.54
CA ARG A 77 4.20 -1.08 6.39
C ARG A 77 4.34 -2.53 6.81
N CYS A 78 5.06 -2.80 7.91
CA CYS A 78 5.17 -4.16 8.45
C CYS A 78 3.80 -4.72 8.86
N ALA A 79 3.00 -3.95 9.59
CA ALA A 79 1.66 -4.39 10.03
C ALA A 79 0.74 -4.70 8.84
N VAL A 80 0.69 -3.81 7.85
CA VAL A 80 -0.07 -4.01 6.61
C VAL A 80 0.47 -5.19 5.82
N GLY A 81 1.79 -5.35 5.77
CA GLY A 81 2.46 -6.47 5.11
C GLY A 81 2.05 -7.82 5.73
N PHE A 82 2.11 -7.94 7.04
CA PHE A 82 1.65 -9.13 7.75
C PHE A 82 0.17 -9.42 7.52
N TRP A 83 -0.69 -8.40 7.55
CA TRP A 83 -2.11 -8.57 7.27
C TRP A 83 -2.37 -9.06 5.84
N GLY A 84 -1.67 -8.52 4.83
CA GLY A 84 -1.78 -8.97 3.45
C GLY A 84 -1.36 -10.44 3.27
N ILE A 85 -0.24 -10.83 3.86
CA ILE A 85 0.25 -12.23 3.84
C ILE A 85 -0.74 -13.16 4.54
N ALA A 86 -1.20 -12.81 5.74
CA ALA A 86 -2.18 -13.61 6.48
C ALA A 86 -3.50 -13.77 5.71
N SER A 87 -3.89 -12.74 4.95
CA SER A 87 -5.11 -12.76 4.14
C SER A 87 -5.06 -13.73 2.96
N TYR A 88 -3.86 -14.18 2.54
CA TYR A 88 -3.69 -15.18 1.49
C TYR A 88 -4.39 -16.52 1.80
N ASN A 89 -4.55 -16.88 3.08
CA ASN A 89 -5.10 -18.17 3.47
C ASN A 89 -6.58 -18.34 3.10
N ASN A 90 -7.34 -17.25 2.96
CA ASN A 90 -8.78 -17.28 2.72
C ASN A 90 -9.20 -16.22 1.68
N ALA A 91 -10.01 -16.62 0.69
CA ALA A 91 -10.46 -15.72 -0.38
C ALA A 91 -11.30 -14.53 0.15
N ASN A 92 -12.12 -14.73 1.18
CA ASN A 92 -12.88 -13.62 1.77
C ASN A 92 -11.96 -12.64 2.51
N SER A 93 -10.98 -13.14 3.26
CA SER A 93 -9.99 -12.31 3.93
C SER A 93 -9.16 -11.52 2.92
N ALA A 94 -8.72 -12.15 1.83
CA ALA A 94 -7.99 -11.48 0.76
C ALA A 94 -8.83 -10.38 0.11
N ARG A 95 -10.13 -10.63 -0.13
CA ARG A 95 -11.04 -9.63 -0.68
C ARG A 95 -11.25 -8.45 0.26
N ILE A 96 -11.42 -8.69 1.56
CA ILE A 96 -11.53 -7.63 2.58
C ILE A 96 -10.25 -6.83 2.61
N PHE A 97 -9.08 -7.48 2.70
CA PHE A 97 -7.79 -6.81 2.64
C PHE A 97 -7.68 -5.91 1.40
N ASN A 98 -7.91 -6.48 0.21
CA ASN A 98 -7.78 -5.73 -1.05
C ASN A 98 -8.73 -4.51 -1.10
N ARG A 99 -9.96 -4.63 -0.61
CA ARG A 99 -10.93 -3.51 -0.56
C ARG A 99 -10.50 -2.41 0.39
N VAL A 100 -10.16 -2.77 1.62
CA VAL A 100 -9.72 -1.80 2.64
C VAL A 100 -8.42 -1.13 2.20
N PHE A 101 -7.47 -1.93 1.74
CA PHE A 101 -6.20 -1.43 1.23
C PHE A 101 -6.41 -0.46 0.06
N ALA A 102 -7.24 -0.81 -0.92
CA ALA A 102 -7.51 0.05 -2.08
C ALA A 102 -8.04 1.43 -1.66
N VAL A 103 -9.03 1.46 -0.76
CA VAL A 103 -9.62 2.73 -0.30
C VAL A 103 -8.61 3.55 0.50
N VAL A 104 -7.98 2.94 1.50
CA VAL A 104 -7.04 3.65 2.39
C VAL A 104 -5.84 4.17 1.61
N TYR A 105 -5.24 3.36 0.74
CA TYR A 105 -4.04 3.75 0.01
C TYR A 105 -4.33 4.68 -1.17
N ALA A 106 -5.53 4.64 -1.75
CA ALA A 106 -5.98 5.68 -2.68
C ALA A 106 -6.08 7.05 -1.99
N VAL A 107 -6.66 7.09 -0.79
CA VAL A 107 -6.73 8.31 0.03
C VAL A 107 -5.32 8.81 0.39
N LEU A 108 -4.42 7.92 0.84
CA LEU A 108 -3.03 8.28 1.14
C LEU A 108 -2.28 8.79 -0.09
N ALA A 109 -2.52 8.21 -1.28
CA ALA A 109 -1.92 8.68 -2.53
C ALA A 109 -2.40 10.11 -2.87
N ILE A 110 -3.70 10.39 -2.74
CA ILE A 110 -4.26 11.73 -2.94
C ILE A 110 -3.68 12.72 -1.93
N MET A 111 -3.67 12.36 -0.65
CA MET A 111 -3.10 13.21 0.42
C MET A 111 -1.63 13.52 0.19
N GLY A 112 -0.87 12.59 -0.40
CA GLY A 112 0.55 12.78 -0.71
C GLY A 112 0.84 13.89 -1.73
N PHE A 113 -0.15 14.29 -2.54
CA PHE A 113 -0.08 15.44 -3.44
C PHE A 113 -0.45 16.77 -2.76
N LEU A 114 -1.18 16.73 -1.64
CA LEU A 114 -1.69 17.92 -0.98
C LEU A 114 -0.61 18.52 -0.06
N PRO A 115 -0.22 19.80 -0.22
CA PRO A 115 0.85 20.41 0.57
C PRO A 115 0.69 20.29 2.08
N PHE A 116 -0.55 20.43 2.58
CA PHE A 116 -0.86 20.38 4.01
C PHE A 116 -1.01 18.95 4.59
N ALA A 117 -1.16 17.93 3.73
CA ALA A 117 -1.42 16.55 4.15
C ALA A 117 -0.26 15.58 3.81
N LYS A 118 0.72 15.99 3.02
CA LYS A 118 1.79 15.14 2.48
C LYS A 118 2.69 14.46 3.52
N SER A 119 2.71 14.97 4.75
CA SER A 119 3.39 14.33 5.88
C SER A 119 2.44 13.53 6.78
N PHE A 120 1.21 13.27 6.35
CA PHE A 120 0.16 12.68 7.17
C PHE A 120 0.08 13.36 8.54
N PHE A 121 -0.13 14.68 8.52
CA PHE A 121 -0.17 15.54 9.72
C PHE A 121 1.11 15.48 10.58
N GLY A 122 2.26 15.29 9.93
CA GLY A 122 3.56 15.20 10.59
C GLY A 122 3.93 13.82 11.14
N LEU A 123 3.11 12.80 10.92
CA LEU A 123 3.34 11.46 11.45
C LEU A 123 4.17 10.58 10.50
N MET A 124 3.87 10.62 9.20
CA MET A 124 4.48 9.74 8.19
C MET A 124 4.68 10.47 6.88
N PRO A 125 5.82 10.27 6.19
CA PRO A 125 6.03 10.83 4.86
C PRO A 125 5.26 10.03 3.81
N ILE A 126 4.17 10.58 3.30
CA ILE A 126 3.35 9.96 2.24
C ILE A 126 3.54 10.60 0.87
N PHE A 127 4.47 11.54 0.73
CA PHE A 127 4.81 12.27 -0.49
C PHE A 127 5.89 11.56 -1.32
N GLY A 128 6.26 12.18 -2.44
CA GLY A 128 7.32 11.68 -3.34
C GLY A 128 6.93 10.33 -3.95
N ASN A 129 7.87 9.40 -4.00
CA ASN A 129 7.62 8.07 -4.58
C ASN A 129 6.61 7.22 -3.82
N ASN A 130 6.29 7.58 -2.55
CA ASN A 130 5.18 6.94 -1.84
C ASN A 130 3.84 7.15 -2.52
N VAL A 131 3.62 8.31 -3.16
CA VAL A 131 2.39 8.60 -3.89
C VAL A 131 2.16 7.56 -4.99
N TRP A 132 3.17 7.32 -5.81
CA TRP A 132 3.08 6.37 -6.92
C TRP A 132 2.98 4.92 -6.44
N LEU A 133 3.75 4.56 -5.41
CA LEU A 133 3.67 3.24 -4.80
C LEU A 133 2.26 2.98 -4.26
N ASN A 134 1.71 3.93 -3.50
CA ASN A 134 0.38 3.82 -2.92
C ASN A 134 -0.72 3.80 -4.00
N ALA A 135 -0.60 4.65 -5.03
CA ALA A 135 -1.58 4.69 -6.13
C ALA A 135 -1.61 3.39 -6.93
N LEU A 136 -0.46 2.89 -7.36
CA LEU A 136 -0.37 1.65 -8.14
C LEU A 136 -0.87 0.44 -7.34
N ALA A 137 -0.48 0.34 -6.07
CA ALA A 137 -0.93 -0.73 -5.20
C ALA A 137 -2.45 -0.64 -4.92
N ALA A 138 -2.99 0.57 -4.72
CA ALA A 138 -4.42 0.80 -4.55
C ALA A 138 -5.23 0.43 -5.80
N ILE A 139 -4.73 0.75 -7.00
CA ILE A 139 -5.37 0.36 -8.27
C ILE A 139 -5.43 -1.16 -8.41
N ALA A 140 -4.30 -1.84 -8.17
CA ALA A 140 -4.26 -3.31 -8.23
C ALA A 140 -5.23 -3.94 -7.21
N ALA A 141 -5.18 -3.49 -5.95
CA ALA A 141 -6.08 -3.97 -4.89
C ALA A 141 -7.55 -3.68 -5.21
N GLY A 142 -7.87 -2.50 -5.74
CA GLY A 142 -9.22 -2.12 -6.15
C GLY A 142 -9.76 -2.99 -7.28
N TYR A 143 -8.93 -3.28 -8.27
CA TYR A 143 -9.33 -4.16 -9.34
C TYR A 143 -9.69 -5.56 -8.83
N TYR A 144 -8.82 -6.19 -8.04
CA TYR A 144 -9.03 -7.54 -7.53
C TYR A 144 -10.03 -7.62 -6.37
N GLY A 145 -10.16 -6.57 -5.56
CA GLY A 145 -11.08 -6.55 -4.41
C GLY A 145 -12.50 -6.10 -4.75
N ILE A 146 -12.68 -5.26 -5.78
CA ILE A 146 -13.96 -4.60 -6.10
C ILE A 146 -14.44 -4.98 -7.49
N VAL A 147 -13.63 -4.72 -8.54
CA VAL A 147 -14.09 -4.83 -9.94
C VAL A 147 -14.28 -6.28 -10.35
N MET A 148 -13.29 -7.13 -10.10
CA MET A 148 -13.33 -8.53 -10.52
C MET A 148 -14.44 -9.32 -9.80
N PRO A 149 -14.66 -9.21 -8.48
CA PRO A 149 -15.78 -9.86 -7.82
C PRO A 149 -17.15 -9.40 -8.34
N ALA A 150 -17.31 -8.10 -8.63
CA ALA A 150 -18.56 -7.56 -9.19
C ALA A 150 -18.89 -8.15 -10.57
N LYS A 151 -17.88 -8.29 -11.43
CA LYS A 151 -18.05 -8.93 -12.74
C LYS A 151 -18.51 -10.39 -12.63
N ILE A 152 -17.94 -11.13 -11.67
CA ILE A 152 -18.32 -12.53 -11.44
C ILE A 152 -19.75 -12.64 -10.95
N MET A 153 -20.19 -11.78 -10.04
CA MET A 153 -21.57 -11.75 -9.54
C MET A 153 -22.56 -11.32 -10.62
N GLY A 154 -22.23 -10.31 -11.42
CA GLY A 154 -23.09 -9.81 -12.51
C GLY A 154 -23.36 -10.87 -13.59
N VAL A 155 -22.36 -11.68 -13.93
CA VAL A 155 -22.53 -12.79 -14.87
C VAL A 155 -23.48 -13.86 -14.32
N ASN A 156 -23.47 -14.13 -13.01
CA ASN A 156 -24.39 -15.10 -12.40
C ASN A 156 -25.85 -14.64 -12.46
N VAL A 157 -26.11 -13.34 -12.27
CA VAL A 157 -27.47 -12.78 -12.35
C VAL A 157 -28.02 -12.89 -13.78
N SER A 158 -27.23 -12.60 -14.80
CA SER A 158 -27.66 -12.63 -16.19
C SER A 158 -27.90 -14.03 -16.76
N GLN A 159 -27.42 -15.11 -16.13
CA GLN A 159 -27.62 -16.48 -16.56
C GLN A 159 -28.83 -17.17 -15.90
N ASN A 160 -29.43 -16.55 -14.88
CA ASN A 160 -30.60 -17.07 -14.16
C ASN A 160 -31.90 -16.37 -14.53
N VAL A 161 -31.89 -15.57 -15.60
CA VAL A 161 -33.03 -14.91 -16.23
C VAL A 161 -33.27 -15.53 -17.62
#